data_daef1bd5c2f03b7bb25e1c77c5606c6f
#
_entry.id   daef1bd5c2f03b7bb25e1c77c5606c6f
#
_cell.length_a   1.000
_cell.length_b   1.000
_cell.length_c   1.000
_cell.angle_alpha   90.00
_cell.angle_beta   90.00
_cell.angle_gamma   90.00
#
_symmetry.space_group_name_H-M   'P 1'
#
loop_
_entity.id
_entity.type
_entity.pdbx_description
1 polymer ?
#
loop_
_entity_poly.entity_id
_entity_poly.type
_entity_poly.pdbx_seq_one_letter_code
_entity_poly.pdbx_strand_id
1 'polypeptide(L)'
;NVIFAKKGMAERLAREGKYSPADILLTTDISRLIELHDRDLLQAYSSKTLLDVIPSQFRAADNTWYALTTRVRNIYSAKRLGVINVDYEDLADSKYKGKICTRSGKHSYNIALVASMIATHGKAKTLTWLEKFKANLARKPQGNDRGQVQAIHQDLCDIALGNSYYFGKMLANKKQKKWADAVYINFPNQD
;
A
#
# COMPACT_ATOMS: atom_id res chain seq x y z
N ASN A 1 -18.85 22.70 -1.22
CA ASN A 1 -17.42 23.06 -1.11
C ASN A 1 -16.57 21.81 -0.98
N VAL A 2 -15.43 21.77 -1.66
CA VAL A 2 -14.44 20.68 -1.53
C VAL A 2 -13.17 21.24 -0.91
N ILE A 3 -12.71 20.62 0.17
CA ILE A 3 -11.46 20.98 0.85
C ILE A 3 -10.43 19.89 0.61
N PHE A 4 -9.28 20.24 0.05
CA PHE A 4 -8.17 19.33 -0.16
C PHE A 4 -7.07 19.57 0.86
N ALA A 5 -6.64 18.52 1.57
CA ALA A 5 -5.46 18.55 2.41
C ALA A 5 -4.66 17.26 2.25
N LYS A 6 -3.34 17.38 2.22
CA LYS A 6 -2.45 16.19 2.16
C LYS A 6 -2.43 15.41 3.46
N LYS A 7 -2.70 16.05 4.58
CA LYS A 7 -2.67 15.49 5.94
C LYS A 7 -3.65 16.25 6.83
N GLY A 8 -4.02 15.67 7.96
CA GLY A 8 -4.73 16.36 9.03
C GLY A 8 -6.26 16.42 8.88
N MET A 9 -6.85 15.78 7.84
CA MET A 9 -8.31 15.81 7.67
C MET A 9 -9.05 14.96 8.70
N ALA A 10 -8.52 13.78 9.02
CA ALA A 10 -9.10 12.92 10.05
C ALA A 10 -8.97 13.57 11.44
N GLU A 11 -7.82 14.13 11.75
CA GLU A 11 -7.56 14.86 12.99
C GLU A 11 -8.41 16.13 13.10
N ARG A 12 -8.68 16.81 11.96
CA ARG A 12 -9.60 17.94 11.90
C ARG A 12 -11.03 17.51 12.20
N LEU A 13 -11.53 16.47 11.53
CA LEU A 13 -12.86 15.91 11.77
C LEU A 13 -13.03 15.51 13.24
N ALA A 14 -12.01 14.82 13.80
CA ALA A 14 -12.00 14.42 15.20
C ALA A 14 -12.08 15.61 16.19
N ARG A 15 -11.42 16.72 15.87
CA ARG A 15 -11.45 17.93 16.71
C ARG A 15 -12.76 18.68 16.59
N GLU A 16 -13.35 18.74 15.40
CA GLU A 16 -14.64 19.38 15.14
C GLU A 16 -15.80 18.55 15.70
N GLY A 17 -15.67 17.22 15.72
CA GLY A 17 -16.68 16.28 16.24
C GLY A 17 -18.04 16.49 15.58
N LYS A 18 -19.09 16.47 16.36
CA LYS A 18 -20.48 16.65 15.90
C LYS A 18 -20.78 18.05 15.29
N TYR A 19 -19.87 19.00 15.44
CA TYR A 19 -20.00 20.34 14.85
C TYR A 19 -19.25 20.48 13.53
N SER A 20 -18.67 19.38 13.02
CA SER A 20 -18.01 19.41 11.73
C SER A 20 -18.98 19.76 10.61
N PRO A 21 -18.63 20.68 9.72
CA PRO A 21 -19.42 20.99 8.53
C PRO A 21 -19.18 19.98 7.39
N ALA A 22 -18.45 18.91 7.63
CA ALA A 22 -18.10 17.93 6.61
C ALA A 22 -19.23 16.88 6.48
N ASP A 23 -19.78 16.76 5.27
CA ASP A 23 -20.74 15.71 4.93
C ASP A 23 -20.05 14.41 4.54
N ILE A 24 -18.90 14.50 3.85
CA ILE A 24 -18.17 13.33 3.31
C ILE A 24 -16.67 13.50 3.51
N LEU A 25 -16.01 12.46 4.00
CA LEU A 25 -14.54 12.35 4.02
C LEU A 25 -14.07 11.34 2.97
N LEU A 26 -13.22 11.80 2.03
CA LEU A 26 -12.49 10.93 1.11
C LEU A 26 -11.04 10.77 1.58
N THR A 27 -10.62 9.54 1.77
CA THR A 27 -9.24 9.21 2.15
C THR A 27 -8.66 8.12 1.26
N THR A 28 -7.34 8.01 1.26
CA THR A 28 -6.62 7.02 0.44
C THR A 28 -6.28 5.74 1.17
N ASP A 29 -6.63 5.64 2.44
CA ASP A 29 -6.23 4.53 3.30
C ASP A 29 -7.35 4.18 4.29
N ILE A 30 -7.66 2.89 4.36
CA ILE A 30 -8.74 2.39 5.22
C ILE A 30 -8.45 2.59 6.70
N SER A 31 -7.19 2.63 7.11
CA SER A 31 -6.82 2.79 8.53
C SER A 31 -7.39 4.08 9.13
N ARG A 32 -7.50 5.14 8.32
CA ARG A 32 -8.12 6.40 8.75
C ARG A 32 -9.63 6.30 8.94
N LEU A 33 -10.29 5.50 8.10
CA LEU A 33 -11.74 5.26 8.24
C LEU A 33 -12.02 4.41 9.48
N ILE A 34 -11.18 3.39 9.72
CA ILE A 34 -11.28 2.56 10.94
C ILE A 34 -11.04 3.42 12.18
N GLU A 35 -10.01 4.28 12.20
CA GLU A 35 -9.75 5.20 13.31
C GLU A 35 -10.96 6.09 13.62
N LEU A 36 -11.59 6.66 12.59
CA LEU A 36 -12.77 7.51 12.77
C LEU A 36 -14.02 6.73 13.18
N HIS A 37 -14.18 5.53 12.65
CA HIS A 37 -15.23 4.59 13.04
C HIS A 37 -15.11 4.23 14.53
N ASP A 38 -13.93 3.83 14.99
CA ASP A 38 -13.66 3.45 16.39
C ASP A 38 -13.86 4.61 17.38
N ARG A 39 -13.94 5.84 16.86
CA ARG A 39 -14.20 7.07 17.64
C ARG A 39 -15.61 7.61 17.46
N ASP A 40 -16.51 6.84 16.87
CA ASP A 40 -17.92 7.22 16.59
C ASP A 40 -18.05 8.56 15.83
N LEU A 41 -17.12 8.83 14.90
CA LEU A 41 -17.09 10.06 14.12
C LEU A 41 -17.63 9.89 12.70
N LEU A 42 -18.10 8.71 12.34
CA LEU A 42 -18.72 8.39 11.06
C LEU A 42 -20.20 8.05 11.28
N GLN A 43 -21.04 8.60 10.39
CA GLN A 43 -22.46 8.30 10.38
C GLN A 43 -22.77 7.16 9.41
N ALA A 44 -23.57 6.20 9.81
CA ALA A 44 -24.05 5.15 8.92
C ALA A 44 -24.93 5.76 7.81
N TYR A 45 -24.64 5.37 6.58
CA TYR A 45 -25.40 5.74 5.41
C TYR A 45 -25.56 4.54 4.48
N SER A 46 -26.76 4.25 4.06
CA SER A 46 -26.98 3.17 3.09
C SER A 46 -27.89 3.62 1.95
N SER A 47 -27.56 3.15 0.76
CA SER A 47 -28.42 3.26 -0.39
C SER A 47 -28.36 1.96 -1.19
N LYS A 48 -29.44 1.67 -1.93
CA LYS A 48 -29.46 0.47 -2.78
C LYS A 48 -28.28 0.44 -3.74
N THR A 49 -27.94 1.56 -4.35
CA THR A 49 -26.80 1.67 -5.28
C THR A 49 -25.47 1.27 -4.64
N LEU A 50 -25.16 1.79 -3.43
CA LEU A 50 -23.92 1.45 -2.73
C LEU A 50 -23.87 -0.02 -2.33
N LEU A 51 -24.99 -0.57 -1.86
CA LEU A 51 -25.08 -1.97 -1.43
C LEU A 51 -24.95 -2.94 -2.60
N ASP A 52 -25.49 -2.60 -3.76
CA ASP A 52 -25.45 -3.42 -4.97
C ASP A 52 -24.05 -3.39 -5.63
N VAL A 53 -23.36 -2.24 -5.58
CA VAL A 53 -22.10 -2.03 -6.32
C VAL A 53 -20.86 -2.36 -5.48
N ILE A 54 -20.91 -2.11 -4.16
CA ILE A 54 -19.73 -2.31 -3.29
C ILE A 54 -19.88 -3.63 -2.52
N PRO A 55 -19.04 -4.66 -2.81
CA PRO A 55 -19.09 -5.93 -2.10
C PRO A 55 -18.92 -5.77 -0.57
N SER A 56 -19.51 -6.66 0.20
CA SER A 56 -19.56 -6.57 1.66
C SER A 56 -18.17 -6.50 2.32
N GLN A 57 -17.18 -7.16 1.75
CA GLN A 57 -15.79 -7.13 2.25
C GLN A 57 -15.09 -5.77 2.04
N PHE A 58 -15.70 -4.86 1.28
CA PHE A 58 -15.15 -3.53 0.99
C PHE A 58 -15.98 -2.39 1.60
N ARG A 59 -16.77 -2.69 2.63
CA ARG A 59 -17.54 -1.71 3.40
C ARG A 59 -17.63 -2.12 4.87
N ALA A 60 -17.92 -1.15 5.74
CA ALA A 60 -18.22 -1.45 7.14
C ALA A 60 -19.51 -2.26 7.26
N ALA A 61 -19.57 -3.16 8.24
CA ALA A 61 -20.78 -3.96 8.50
C ALA A 61 -21.99 -3.08 8.86
N ASP A 62 -21.75 -1.95 9.52
CA ASP A 62 -22.74 -0.95 9.91
C ASP A 62 -22.93 0.19 8.89
N ASN A 63 -22.30 0.07 7.70
CA ASN A 63 -22.39 1.04 6.61
C ASN A 63 -21.84 2.45 6.93
N THR A 64 -20.91 2.58 7.86
CA THR A 64 -20.28 3.86 8.19
C THR A 64 -19.19 4.28 7.21
N TRP A 65 -18.62 3.34 6.44
CA TRP A 65 -17.65 3.65 5.37
C TRP A 65 -17.73 2.65 4.21
N TYR A 66 -17.26 3.09 3.05
CA TYR A 66 -17.23 2.34 1.78
C TYR A 66 -15.91 2.53 1.06
N ALA A 67 -15.34 1.46 0.51
CA ALA A 67 -14.18 1.54 -0.37
C ALA A 67 -14.65 1.74 -1.82
N LEU A 68 -14.17 2.81 -2.46
CA LEU A 68 -14.50 3.12 -3.86
C LEU A 68 -13.49 2.53 -4.85
N THR A 69 -12.27 2.27 -4.40
CA THR A 69 -11.18 1.70 -5.24
C THR A 69 -10.27 0.83 -4.39
N THR A 70 -9.66 -0.16 -5.03
CA THR A 70 -8.61 -0.97 -4.42
C THR A 70 -7.23 -0.60 -4.99
N ARG A 71 -6.18 -0.90 -4.25
CA ARG A 71 -4.79 -0.73 -4.67
C ARG A 71 -4.04 -2.02 -4.42
N VAL A 72 -3.33 -2.48 -5.44
CA VAL A 72 -2.50 -3.66 -5.31
C VAL A 72 -1.10 -3.24 -4.90
N ARG A 73 -0.60 -3.80 -3.80
CA ARG A 73 0.82 -3.78 -3.47
C ARG A 73 1.48 -4.87 -4.30
N ASN A 74 2.49 -4.55 -5.06
CA ASN A 74 3.16 -5.48 -5.95
C ASN A 74 4.66 -5.52 -5.71
N ILE A 75 5.31 -6.45 -6.36
CA ILE A 75 6.76 -6.58 -6.38
C ILE A 75 7.26 -6.13 -7.76
N TYR A 76 8.16 -5.16 -7.79
CA TYR A 76 8.94 -4.81 -8.98
C TYR A 76 10.24 -5.60 -8.97
N SER A 77 10.59 -6.22 -10.09
CA SER A 77 11.87 -6.90 -10.28
C SER A 77 12.63 -6.35 -11.47
N ALA A 78 13.94 -6.29 -11.36
CA ALA A 78 14.79 -5.82 -12.45
C ALA A 78 14.71 -6.75 -13.65
N LYS A 79 14.52 -6.21 -14.86
CA LYS A 79 14.44 -7.01 -16.11
C LYS A 79 15.71 -7.81 -16.39
N ARG A 80 16.87 -7.36 -15.89
CA ARG A 80 18.14 -8.09 -16.02
C ARG A 80 18.15 -9.47 -15.34
N LEU A 81 17.20 -9.71 -14.41
CA LEU A 81 17.05 -11.02 -13.76
C LEU A 81 16.24 -12.02 -14.60
N GLY A 82 15.68 -11.60 -15.74
CA GLY A 82 14.64 -12.33 -16.45
C GLY A 82 13.28 -12.24 -15.75
N VAL A 83 12.31 -12.99 -16.24
CA VAL A 83 10.99 -13.10 -15.57
C VAL A 83 11.16 -13.94 -14.32
N ILE A 84 10.78 -13.37 -13.19
CA ILE A 84 10.75 -14.10 -11.91
C ILE A 84 9.31 -14.16 -11.39
N ASN A 85 8.92 -15.33 -10.91
CA ASN A 85 7.73 -15.47 -10.08
C ASN A 85 8.18 -15.41 -8.62
N VAL A 86 7.66 -14.45 -7.86
CA VAL A 86 8.09 -14.20 -6.49
C VAL A 86 6.91 -13.74 -5.65
N ASP A 87 6.68 -14.44 -4.56
CA ASP A 87 5.69 -14.09 -3.56
C ASP A 87 6.30 -13.26 -2.41
N TYR A 88 5.46 -12.72 -1.54
CA TYR A 88 5.95 -11.94 -0.41
C TYR A 88 6.83 -12.77 0.53
N GLU A 89 6.47 -14.04 0.71
CA GLU A 89 7.18 -15.00 1.56
C GLU A 89 8.60 -15.21 1.07
N ASP A 90 8.80 -15.28 -0.23
CA ASP A 90 10.11 -15.48 -0.88
C ASP A 90 11.10 -14.35 -0.57
N LEU A 91 10.60 -13.15 -0.29
CA LEU A 91 11.46 -12.00 0.03
C LEU A 91 12.27 -12.19 1.32
N ALA A 92 11.96 -13.20 2.12
CA ALA A 92 12.74 -13.64 3.29
C ALA A 92 13.88 -14.60 2.95
N ASP A 93 13.96 -15.12 1.71
CA ASP A 93 15.04 -16.01 1.28
C ASP A 93 16.37 -15.26 1.21
N SER A 94 17.44 -15.87 1.71
CA SER A 94 18.78 -15.31 1.73
C SER A 94 19.39 -15.05 0.34
N LYS A 95 18.85 -15.68 -0.72
CA LYS A 95 19.24 -15.38 -2.12
C LYS A 95 18.99 -13.92 -2.50
N TYR A 96 18.11 -13.22 -1.76
CA TYR A 96 17.81 -11.81 -1.95
C TYR A 96 18.62 -10.87 -1.03
N LYS A 97 19.62 -11.37 -0.32
CA LYS A 97 20.47 -10.56 0.58
C LYS A 97 21.10 -9.38 -0.17
N GLY A 98 20.86 -8.17 0.34
CA GLY A 98 21.36 -6.94 -0.27
C GLY A 98 20.68 -6.54 -1.58
N LYS A 99 19.50 -7.12 -1.92
CA LYS A 99 18.85 -6.91 -3.22
C LYS A 99 17.51 -6.19 -3.16
N ILE A 100 16.97 -5.95 -1.97
CA ILE A 100 15.62 -5.41 -1.82
C ILE A 100 15.63 -3.93 -1.44
N CYS A 101 14.85 -3.12 -2.16
CA CYS A 101 14.54 -1.75 -1.80
C CYS A 101 13.09 -1.60 -1.35
N THR A 102 12.87 -0.80 -0.31
CA THR A 102 11.52 -0.45 0.12
C THR A 102 11.48 0.95 0.73
N ARG A 103 10.30 1.53 0.77
CA ARG A 103 10.02 2.75 1.53
C ARG A 103 9.95 2.46 3.03
N SER A 104 9.80 3.49 3.84
CA SER A 104 9.69 3.36 5.30
C SER A 104 8.66 2.31 5.73
N GLY A 105 9.04 1.44 6.67
CA GLY A 105 8.13 0.49 7.32
C GLY A 105 7.00 1.16 8.12
N LYS A 106 7.19 2.43 8.52
CA LYS A 106 6.14 3.24 9.18
C LYS A 106 5.11 3.83 8.21
N HIS A 107 5.26 3.62 6.91
CA HIS A 107 4.29 4.11 5.93
C HIS A 107 3.10 3.15 5.85
N SER A 108 1.88 3.70 5.77
CA SER A 108 0.62 2.94 5.76
C SER A 108 0.62 1.76 4.77
N TYR A 109 1.24 1.90 3.59
CA TYR A 109 1.30 0.81 2.60
C TYR A 109 2.11 -0.41 3.08
N ASN A 110 3.22 -0.20 3.78
CA ASN A 110 3.99 -1.30 4.35
C ASN A 110 3.33 -1.84 5.64
N ILE A 111 2.70 -0.96 6.42
CA ILE A 111 1.89 -1.39 7.58
C ILE A 111 0.74 -2.29 7.12
N ALA A 112 0.02 -1.92 6.05
CA ALA A 112 -1.06 -2.73 5.50
C ALA A 112 -0.57 -4.09 4.99
N LEU A 113 0.58 -4.16 4.31
CA LEU A 113 1.20 -5.42 3.90
C LEU A 113 1.51 -6.30 5.12
N VAL A 114 2.15 -5.73 6.15
CA VAL A 114 2.48 -6.49 7.37
C VAL A 114 1.21 -6.96 8.09
N ALA A 115 0.17 -6.13 8.14
CA ALA A 115 -1.12 -6.51 8.72
C ALA A 115 -1.76 -7.69 7.95
N SER A 116 -1.71 -7.67 6.61
CA SER A 116 -2.14 -8.79 5.77
C SER A 116 -1.35 -10.06 6.07
N MET A 117 -0.03 -9.98 6.14
CA MET A 117 0.82 -11.12 6.51
C MET A 117 0.49 -11.67 7.90
N ILE A 118 0.18 -10.80 8.87
CA ILE A 118 -0.25 -11.24 10.22
C ILE A 118 -1.59 -11.96 10.16
N ALA A 119 -2.53 -11.45 9.37
CA ALA A 119 -3.85 -12.06 9.21
C ALA A 119 -3.75 -13.46 8.58
N THR A 120 -2.85 -13.63 7.60
CA THR A 120 -2.68 -14.89 6.86
C THR A 120 -1.80 -15.90 7.62
N HIS A 121 -0.68 -15.47 8.19
CA HIS A 121 0.36 -16.36 8.73
C HIS A 121 0.49 -16.32 10.26
N GLY A 122 -0.19 -15.37 10.91
CA GLY A 122 -0.06 -15.10 12.33
C GLY A 122 1.19 -14.25 12.69
N LYS A 123 1.15 -13.65 13.87
CA LYS A 123 2.16 -12.68 14.34
C LYS A 123 3.57 -13.23 14.40
N ALA A 124 3.75 -14.45 14.93
CA ALA A 124 5.07 -15.05 15.14
C ALA A 124 5.80 -15.32 13.80
N LYS A 125 5.11 -15.92 12.82
CA LYS A 125 5.68 -16.18 11.49
C LYS A 125 5.99 -14.87 10.75
N THR A 126 5.10 -13.88 10.84
CA THR A 126 5.30 -12.56 10.22
C THR A 126 6.50 -11.83 10.84
N LEU A 127 6.73 -11.93 12.14
CA LEU A 127 7.90 -11.33 12.77
C LEU A 127 9.20 -11.97 12.24
N THR A 128 9.27 -13.30 12.18
CA THR A 128 10.40 -14.01 11.59
C THR A 128 10.64 -13.62 10.13
N TRP A 129 9.57 -13.49 9.35
CA TRP A 129 9.64 -13.00 7.98
C TRP A 129 10.21 -11.58 7.90
N LEU A 130 9.73 -10.66 8.75
CA LEU A 130 10.20 -9.27 8.79
C LEU A 130 11.69 -9.15 9.12
N GLU A 131 12.20 -9.97 10.04
CA GLU A 131 13.61 -10.00 10.40
C GLU A 131 14.48 -10.42 9.20
N LYS A 132 14.09 -11.49 8.50
CA LYS A 132 14.76 -11.97 7.29
C LYS A 132 14.64 -10.97 6.13
N PHE A 133 13.44 -10.44 5.90
CA PHE A 133 13.22 -9.39 4.91
C PHE A 133 14.10 -8.17 5.17
N LYS A 134 14.20 -7.73 6.43
CA LYS A 134 15.08 -6.63 6.84
C LYS A 134 16.55 -6.94 6.55
N ALA A 135 17.01 -8.17 6.77
CA ALA A 135 18.38 -8.60 6.48
C ALA A 135 18.69 -8.61 4.97
N ASN A 136 17.67 -8.71 4.11
CA ASN A 136 17.78 -8.71 2.66
C ASN A 136 17.75 -7.31 2.03
N LEU A 137 17.55 -6.26 2.82
CA LEU A 137 17.52 -4.89 2.30
C LEU A 137 18.89 -4.46 1.75
N ALA A 138 18.88 -3.89 0.54
CA ALA A 138 20.06 -3.31 -0.09
C ALA A 138 20.50 -2.01 0.58
N ARG A 139 19.57 -1.29 1.18
CA ARG A 139 19.79 -0.01 1.83
C ARG A 139 18.74 0.29 2.90
N LYS A 140 18.98 1.29 3.73
CA LYS A 140 18.00 1.82 4.67
C LYS A 140 16.70 2.22 3.93
N PRO A 141 15.51 1.82 4.41
CA PRO A 141 14.24 2.19 3.82
C PRO A 141 14.08 3.71 3.70
N GLN A 142 13.75 4.19 2.49
CA GLN A 142 13.65 5.62 2.19
C GLN A 142 12.80 5.91 0.95
N GLY A 143 12.48 7.18 0.72
CA GLY A 143 11.79 7.65 -0.48
C GLY A 143 10.34 7.16 -0.60
N ASN A 144 9.83 7.18 -1.82
CA ASN A 144 8.50 6.71 -2.19
C ASN A 144 8.58 5.54 -3.18
N ASP A 145 7.44 4.95 -3.56
CA ASP A 145 7.40 3.75 -4.41
C ASP A 145 8.10 3.96 -5.77
N ARG A 146 7.95 5.13 -6.42
CA ARG A 146 8.66 5.44 -7.67
C ARG A 146 10.17 5.54 -7.48
N GLY A 147 10.60 6.07 -6.33
CA GLY A 147 12.01 6.11 -5.96
C GLY A 147 12.62 4.71 -5.73
N GLN A 148 11.81 3.71 -5.41
CA GLN A 148 12.28 2.32 -5.34
C GLN A 148 12.51 1.76 -6.75
N VAL A 149 11.60 2.02 -7.69
CA VAL A 149 11.78 1.61 -9.10
C VAL A 149 12.96 2.35 -9.75
N GLN A 150 13.15 3.63 -9.43
CA GLN A 150 14.35 4.37 -9.83
C GLN A 150 15.63 3.71 -9.31
N ALA A 151 15.60 3.22 -8.06
CA ALA A 151 16.76 2.55 -7.47
C ALA A 151 17.10 1.23 -8.19
N ILE A 152 16.09 0.47 -8.66
CA ILE A 152 16.32 -0.69 -9.53
C ILE A 152 16.97 -0.27 -10.84
N HIS A 153 16.49 0.79 -11.49
CA HIS A 153 17.08 1.33 -12.71
C HIS A 153 18.52 1.81 -12.54
N GLN A 154 18.89 2.19 -11.32
CA GLN A 154 20.25 2.63 -10.95
C GLN A 154 21.12 1.48 -10.39
N ASP A 155 20.68 0.23 -10.50
CA ASP A 155 21.37 -0.97 -10.00
C ASP A 155 21.68 -0.95 -8.49
N LEU A 156 20.93 -0.16 -7.71
CA LEU A 156 21.06 -0.11 -6.24
C LEU A 156 20.32 -1.25 -5.54
N CYS A 157 19.42 -1.92 -6.23
CA CYS A 157 18.71 -3.12 -5.80
C CYS A 157 18.09 -3.82 -7.00
N ASP A 158 17.68 -5.07 -6.80
CA ASP A 158 17.08 -5.92 -7.84
C ASP A 158 15.57 -6.01 -7.73
N ILE A 159 15.05 -5.85 -6.51
CA ILE A 159 13.64 -6.03 -6.16
C ILE A 159 13.16 -4.83 -5.34
N ALA A 160 11.91 -4.45 -5.54
CA ALA A 160 11.29 -3.41 -4.74
C ALA A 160 9.78 -3.64 -4.52
N LEU A 161 9.29 -3.19 -3.36
CA LEU A 161 7.86 -3.13 -3.08
C LEU A 161 7.27 -1.79 -3.52
N GLY A 162 6.13 -1.84 -4.21
CA GLY A 162 5.42 -0.64 -4.64
C GLY A 162 3.96 -0.90 -4.99
N ASN A 163 3.18 0.16 -5.12
CA ASN A 163 1.80 0.04 -5.57
C ASN A 163 1.72 0.06 -7.10
N SER A 164 0.88 -0.80 -7.67
CA SER A 164 0.78 -1.08 -9.11
C SER A 164 0.49 0.17 -9.95
N TYR A 165 -0.37 1.06 -9.49
CA TYR A 165 -0.75 2.27 -10.24
C TYR A 165 0.43 3.24 -10.50
N TYR A 166 1.52 3.15 -9.74
CA TYR A 166 2.72 3.94 -10.03
C TYR A 166 3.42 3.50 -11.30
N PHE A 167 3.29 2.23 -11.69
CA PHE A 167 3.86 1.75 -12.95
C PHE A 167 3.28 2.51 -14.14
N GLY A 168 1.94 2.58 -14.26
CA GLY A 168 1.28 3.35 -15.31
C GLY A 168 1.63 4.84 -15.27
N LYS A 169 1.73 5.43 -14.06
CA LYS A 169 2.15 6.83 -13.91
C LYS A 169 3.60 7.07 -14.36
N MET A 170 4.50 6.13 -14.15
CA MET A 170 5.88 6.23 -14.62
C MET A 170 5.96 6.06 -16.14
N LEU A 171 5.20 5.13 -16.74
CA LEU A 171 5.12 4.96 -18.20
C LEU A 171 4.64 6.24 -18.91
N ALA A 172 3.66 6.93 -18.33
CA ALA A 172 3.13 8.19 -18.87
C ALA A 172 4.06 9.40 -18.67
N ASN A 173 5.11 9.28 -17.85
CA ASN A 173 6.03 10.38 -17.55
C ASN A 173 7.35 10.22 -18.31
N LYS A 174 7.66 11.15 -19.24
CA LYS A 174 8.86 11.09 -20.10
C LYS A 174 10.18 10.87 -19.33
N LYS A 175 10.33 11.47 -18.14
CA LYS A 175 11.55 11.34 -17.31
C LYS A 175 11.62 10.01 -16.55
N GLN A 176 10.45 9.42 -16.21
CA GLN A 176 10.35 8.23 -15.36
C GLN A 176 10.12 6.95 -16.17
N LYS A 177 9.73 7.07 -17.44
CA LYS A 177 9.46 5.93 -18.32
C LYS A 177 10.61 4.93 -18.33
N LYS A 178 11.86 5.41 -18.40
CA LYS A 178 13.06 4.58 -18.35
C LYS A 178 13.19 3.72 -17.08
N TRP A 179 12.61 4.17 -15.94
CA TRP A 179 12.58 3.38 -14.71
C TRP A 179 11.58 2.23 -14.82
N ALA A 180 10.36 2.52 -15.34
CA ALA A 180 9.36 1.50 -15.60
C ALA A 180 9.83 0.48 -16.65
N ASP A 181 10.50 0.94 -17.70
CA ASP A 181 11.05 0.07 -18.75
C ASP A 181 12.11 -0.90 -18.25
N ALA A 182 12.76 -0.60 -17.11
CA ALA A 182 13.79 -1.43 -16.50
C ALA A 182 13.27 -2.55 -15.60
N VAL A 183 11.96 -2.62 -15.36
CA VAL A 183 11.38 -3.57 -14.39
C VAL A 183 10.22 -4.38 -14.97
N TYR A 184 10.03 -5.57 -14.43
CA TYR A 184 8.77 -6.31 -14.46
C TYR A 184 7.93 -5.93 -13.25
N ILE A 185 6.60 -6.00 -13.41
CA ILE A 185 5.64 -5.90 -12.32
C ILE A 185 5.11 -7.31 -12.02
N ASN A 186 5.27 -7.75 -10.79
CA ASN A 186 4.82 -9.06 -10.33
C ASN A 186 3.70 -8.85 -9.31
N PHE A 187 2.63 -9.61 -9.47
CA PHE A 187 1.50 -9.64 -8.54
C PHE A 187 1.63 -10.90 -7.71
N PRO A 188 2.15 -10.80 -6.47
CA PRO A 188 2.40 -11.96 -5.63
C PRO A 188 1.11 -12.57 -5.10
N ASN A 189 1.17 -13.86 -4.69
CA ASN A 189 0.09 -14.58 -4.00
C ASN A 189 -1.26 -14.50 -4.75
N GLN A 190 -1.27 -14.95 -6.01
CA GLN A 190 -2.46 -14.92 -6.88
C GLN A 190 -3.14 -16.30 -7.02
N ASP A 191 -2.88 -17.23 -6.11
CA ASP A 191 -3.47 -18.58 -6.09
C ASP A 191 -4.92 -18.59 -5.63
#